data_8f7b8af8a88727ae8f7b550083cb60dd
#
_entry.id   8f7b8af8a88727ae8f7b550083cb60dd
#
_cell.length_a   1.000
_cell.length_b   1.000
_cell.length_c   1.000
_cell.angle_alpha   90.00
_cell.angle_beta   90.00
_cell.angle_gamma   90.00
#
_symmetry.space_group_name_H-M   'P 1'
#
loop_
_entity.id
_entity.type
_entity.pdbx_description
1 polymer ?
#
loop_
_entity_poly.entity_id
_entity_poly.type
_entity_poly.pdbx_seq_one_letter_code
_entity_poly.pdbx_strand_id
1 'polypeptide(L)'
;MQESRGAPVGAPDRARSRTILAATAAATVLVDQVSKAVAAHVLADGRPRLAIGGFWDLELTRNPGGAFGILPQSTLLFFLATLLIVGGVVVWGVRSGQAPLALGLVAGGGLGNLIDRVTRAPGGLQGRVVDFIHFHFWPTFNLADSAIVIGVGLLVLSELRLRPPAPEAS
;
A
#
# COMPACT_ATOMS: atom_id res chain seq x y z
N MET A 1 5.55 -40.71 36.18
CA MET A 1 5.42 -40.37 34.75
C MET A 1 5.01 -38.91 34.64
N GLN A 2 5.95 -38.03 34.31
CA GLN A 2 5.73 -36.60 34.23
C GLN A 2 5.49 -36.29 32.76
N GLU A 3 4.23 -36.00 32.38
CA GLU A 3 3.88 -35.56 31.05
C GLU A 3 4.59 -34.21 30.78
N SER A 4 5.53 -34.23 29.86
CA SER A 4 6.12 -33.01 29.33
C SER A 4 5.03 -32.28 28.54
N ARG A 5 4.38 -31.29 29.16
CA ARG A 5 3.54 -30.33 28.45
C ARG A 5 4.42 -29.64 27.40
N GLY A 6 4.20 -30.01 26.14
CA GLY A 6 4.84 -29.35 25.01
C GLY A 6 4.65 -27.85 25.12
N ALA A 7 5.75 -27.12 25.01
CA ALA A 7 5.70 -25.64 24.95
C ALA A 7 4.72 -25.19 23.86
N PRO A 8 3.89 -24.20 24.10
CA PRO A 8 2.96 -23.69 23.09
C PRO A 8 3.78 -23.24 21.87
N VAL A 9 3.42 -23.76 20.70
CA VAL A 9 4.00 -23.41 19.41
C VAL A 9 3.99 -21.90 19.29
N GLY A 10 5.20 -21.31 19.23
CA GLY A 10 5.57 -19.96 19.54
C GLY A 10 4.58 -18.86 19.14
N ALA A 11 4.18 -18.09 20.14
CA ALA A 11 3.63 -16.77 19.90
C ALA A 11 4.62 -15.98 19.01
N PRO A 12 4.14 -15.24 17.98
CA PRO A 12 5.03 -14.50 17.09
C PRO A 12 5.92 -13.56 17.91
N ASP A 13 7.21 -13.59 17.64
CA ASP A 13 8.15 -12.63 18.24
C ASP A 13 7.73 -11.21 17.80
N ARG A 14 7.04 -10.55 18.71
CA ARG A 14 6.47 -9.21 18.44
C ARG A 14 7.53 -8.16 18.13
N ALA A 15 8.72 -8.29 18.70
CA ALA A 15 9.82 -7.36 18.43
C ALA A 15 10.28 -7.52 16.98
N ARG A 16 10.53 -8.75 16.56
CA ARG A 16 10.89 -9.09 15.18
C ARG A 16 9.80 -8.66 14.18
N SER A 17 8.53 -8.93 14.50
CA SER A 17 7.40 -8.55 13.65
C SER A 17 7.29 -7.04 13.47
N ARG A 18 7.48 -6.26 14.53
CA ARG A 18 7.50 -4.79 14.46
C ARG A 18 8.64 -4.26 13.61
N THR A 19 9.83 -4.84 13.74
CA THR A 19 10.99 -4.48 12.92
C THR A 19 10.73 -4.77 11.44
N ILE A 20 10.18 -5.94 11.10
CA ILE A 20 9.83 -6.29 9.72
C ILE A 20 8.79 -5.34 9.16
N LEU A 21 7.72 -5.05 9.91
CA LEU A 21 6.68 -4.11 9.50
C LEU A 21 7.28 -2.73 9.21
N ALA A 22 8.05 -2.19 10.15
CA ALA A 22 8.66 -0.86 10.01
C ALA A 22 9.66 -0.80 8.85
N ALA A 23 10.52 -1.81 8.70
CA ALA A 23 11.49 -1.88 7.62
C ALA A 23 10.80 -1.98 6.25
N THR A 24 9.77 -2.82 6.13
CA THR A 24 8.98 -2.95 4.90
C THR A 24 8.26 -1.66 4.56
N ALA A 25 7.62 -1.00 5.54
CA ALA A 25 6.96 0.27 5.32
C ALA A 25 7.95 1.35 4.86
N ALA A 26 9.10 1.48 5.53
CA ALA A 26 10.14 2.44 5.16
C ALA A 26 10.69 2.19 3.74
N ALA A 27 10.97 0.93 3.39
CA ALA A 27 11.43 0.55 2.06
C ALA A 27 10.38 0.87 0.99
N THR A 28 9.10 0.57 1.26
CA THR A 28 7.99 0.87 0.36
C THR A 28 7.86 2.37 0.11
N VAL A 29 7.90 3.20 1.17
CA VAL A 29 7.87 4.67 1.05
C VAL A 29 9.06 5.16 0.23
N LEU A 30 10.27 4.67 0.50
CA LEU A 30 11.48 5.09 -0.23
C LEU A 30 11.36 4.78 -1.72
N VAL A 31 11.00 3.55 -2.06
CA VAL A 31 10.85 3.10 -3.46
C VAL A 31 9.75 3.91 -4.16
N ASP A 32 8.61 4.13 -3.50
CA ASP A 32 7.52 4.94 -4.02
C ASP A 32 7.95 6.38 -4.30
N GLN A 33 8.54 7.06 -3.32
CA GLN A 33 8.94 8.47 -3.48
C GLN A 33 10.05 8.66 -4.51
N VAL A 34 11.03 7.74 -4.56
CA VAL A 34 12.09 7.77 -5.58
C VAL A 34 11.49 7.56 -6.97
N SER A 35 10.64 6.55 -7.16
CA SER A 35 10.00 6.29 -8.46
C SER A 35 9.13 7.46 -8.93
N LYS A 36 8.36 8.08 -8.02
CA LYS A 36 7.57 9.29 -8.31
C LYS A 36 8.43 10.49 -8.68
N ALA A 37 9.56 10.69 -8.01
CA ALA A 37 10.49 11.76 -8.35
C ALA A 37 11.11 11.55 -9.74
N VAL A 38 11.53 10.33 -10.04
CA VAL A 38 12.06 9.95 -11.36
C VAL A 38 10.99 10.15 -12.44
N ALA A 39 9.78 9.62 -12.22
CA ALA A 39 8.65 9.77 -13.17
C ALA A 39 8.31 11.24 -13.40
N ALA A 40 8.21 12.05 -12.35
CA ALA A 40 7.92 13.47 -12.44
C ALA A 40 8.99 14.25 -13.23
N HIS A 41 10.26 13.78 -13.22
CA HIS A 41 11.34 14.38 -13.98
C HIS A 41 11.36 13.89 -15.44
N VAL A 42 11.31 12.58 -15.65
CA VAL A 42 11.46 11.96 -16.98
C VAL A 42 10.24 12.21 -17.87
N LEU A 43 9.04 12.29 -17.27
CA LEU A 43 7.77 12.48 -17.97
C LEU A 43 7.28 13.95 -17.93
N ALA A 44 8.14 14.89 -17.54
CA ALA A 44 7.78 16.30 -17.38
C ALA A 44 7.29 16.97 -18.69
N ASP A 45 7.72 16.45 -19.82
CA ASP A 45 7.34 16.95 -21.16
C ASP A 45 5.95 16.48 -21.62
N GLY A 46 5.24 15.69 -20.78
CA GLY A 46 3.91 15.16 -21.07
C GLY A 46 3.86 14.07 -22.14
N ARG A 47 5.03 13.55 -22.57
CA ARG A 47 5.08 12.48 -23.58
C ARG A 47 5.13 11.12 -22.92
N PRO A 48 4.22 10.18 -23.27
CA PRO A 48 4.31 8.81 -22.79
C PRO A 48 5.64 8.16 -23.17
N ARG A 49 6.15 7.30 -22.30
CA ARG A 49 7.39 6.53 -22.50
C ARG A 49 7.09 5.04 -22.38
N LEU A 50 7.97 4.21 -22.98
CA LEU A 50 7.89 2.75 -22.90
C LEU A 50 6.53 2.16 -23.33
N ALA A 51 5.87 2.81 -24.30
CA ALA A 51 4.56 2.38 -24.78
C ALA A 51 4.64 0.97 -25.41
N ILE A 52 3.76 0.05 -24.97
CA ILE A 52 3.60 -1.30 -25.52
C ILE A 52 2.24 -1.39 -26.20
N GLY A 53 2.23 -1.21 -27.51
CA GLY A 53 1.12 -1.57 -28.39
C GLY A 53 -0.26 -1.03 -28.01
N GLY A 54 -0.35 0.17 -27.39
CA GLY A 54 -1.62 0.72 -26.91
C GLY A 54 -2.20 -0.02 -25.68
N PHE A 55 -1.43 -0.88 -25.04
CA PHE A 55 -1.83 -1.61 -23.85
C PHE A 55 -1.32 -0.95 -22.56
N TRP A 56 -0.06 -0.53 -22.56
CA TRP A 56 0.62 0.00 -21.38
C TRP A 56 1.67 1.06 -21.76
N ASP A 57 1.77 2.09 -20.96
CA ASP A 57 2.84 3.10 -21.04
C ASP A 57 3.12 3.74 -19.67
N LEU A 58 4.13 4.61 -19.64
CA LEU A 58 4.41 5.52 -18.54
C LEU A 58 3.92 6.90 -18.91
N GLU A 59 2.90 7.39 -18.23
CA GLU A 59 2.31 8.71 -18.42
C GLU A 59 2.17 9.45 -17.10
N LEU A 60 2.60 10.71 -17.05
CA LEU A 60 2.54 11.49 -15.82
C LEU A 60 1.14 12.05 -15.58
N THR A 61 0.50 11.56 -14.52
CA THR A 61 -0.77 12.08 -14.02
C THR A 61 -0.59 12.67 -12.61
N ARG A 62 -1.28 13.77 -12.33
CA ARG A 62 -1.33 14.41 -11.02
C ARG A 62 -2.74 14.27 -10.46
N ASN A 63 -2.94 13.24 -9.65
CA ASN A 63 -4.24 12.82 -9.13
C ASN A 63 -4.69 13.69 -7.94
N PRO A 64 -5.75 14.48 -8.09
CA PRO A 64 -6.27 15.33 -6.99
C PRO A 64 -7.09 14.54 -5.96
N GLY A 65 -7.36 13.26 -6.21
CA GLY A 65 -8.19 12.39 -5.39
C GLY A 65 -9.36 11.82 -6.20
N GLY A 66 -9.57 10.53 -6.06
CA GLY A 66 -10.61 9.76 -6.75
C GLY A 66 -10.06 8.90 -7.88
N ALA A 67 -10.41 7.61 -7.84
CA ALA A 67 -10.29 6.72 -8.97
C ALA A 67 -11.52 6.92 -9.89
N PHE A 68 -11.35 6.72 -11.20
CA PHE A 68 -12.43 6.78 -12.19
C PHE A 68 -13.18 8.13 -12.30
N GLY A 69 -12.58 9.25 -11.84
CA GLY A 69 -13.26 10.56 -11.88
C GLY A 69 -14.44 10.70 -10.90
N ILE A 70 -14.63 9.74 -10.00
CA ILE A 70 -15.64 9.79 -8.96
C ILE A 70 -15.16 10.73 -7.85
N LEU A 71 -15.96 11.71 -7.47
CA LEU A 71 -15.68 12.74 -6.48
C LEU A 71 -14.40 13.57 -6.80
N PRO A 72 -14.35 14.28 -7.93
CA PRO A 72 -13.28 15.23 -8.21
C PRO A 72 -13.23 16.26 -7.08
N GLN A 73 -12.03 16.60 -6.59
CA GLN A 73 -11.76 17.55 -5.50
C GLN A 73 -11.96 17.03 -4.05
N SER A 74 -12.20 15.73 -3.85
CA SER A 74 -12.33 15.16 -2.50
C SER A 74 -10.98 14.75 -1.88
N THR A 75 -9.90 15.49 -2.17
CA THR A 75 -8.54 15.20 -1.70
C THR A 75 -8.48 15.01 -0.17
N LEU A 76 -9.19 15.87 0.58
CA LEU A 76 -9.24 15.78 2.05
C LEU A 76 -9.91 14.49 2.51
N LEU A 77 -11.00 14.07 1.87
CA LEU A 77 -11.68 12.79 2.19
C LEU A 77 -10.74 11.60 1.99
N PHE A 78 -10.05 11.55 0.83
CA PHE A 78 -9.07 10.49 0.55
C PHE A 78 -7.88 10.53 1.50
N PHE A 79 -7.42 11.73 1.89
CA PHE A 79 -6.39 11.89 2.90
C PHE A 79 -6.83 11.30 4.24
N LEU A 80 -8.00 11.67 4.75
CA LEU A 80 -8.52 11.18 6.03
C LEU A 80 -8.81 9.68 6.00
N ALA A 81 -9.40 9.17 4.92
CA ALA A 81 -9.65 7.73 4.75
C ALA A 81 -8.33 6.94 4.75
N THR A 82 -7.32 7.40 4.00
CA THR A 82 -6.00 6.76 3.98
C THR A 82 -5.35 6.81 5.36
N LEU A 83 -5.41 7.94 6.05
CA LEU A 83 -4.86 8.09 7.40
C LEU A 83 -5.51 7.12 8.40
N LEU A 84 -6.84 6.96 8.34
CA LEU A 84 -7.58 6.02 9.18
C LEU A 84 -7.20 4.56 8.87
N ILE A 85 -7.12 4.19 7.59
CA ILE A 85 -6.76 2.83 7.17
C ILE A 85 -5.33 2.53 7.59
N VAL A 86 -4.37 3.40 7.27
CA VAL A 86 -2.96 3.23 7.64
C VAL A 86 -2.78 3.17 9.15
N GLY A 87 -3.44 4.09 9.89
CA GLY A 87 -3.42 4.09 11.35
C GLY A 87 -3.97 2.78 11.94
N GLY A 88 -5.11 2.31 11.44
CA GLY A 88 -5.71 1.05 11.85
C GLY A 88 -4.81 -0.16 11.57
N VAL A 89 -4.25 -0.23 10.37
CA VAL A 89 -3.30 -1.27 9.95
C VAL A 89 -2.06 -1.31 10.84
N VAL A 90 -1.45 -0.16 11.12
CA VAL A 90 -0.28 -0.06 11.99
C VAL A 90 -0.61 -0.49 13.42
N VAL A 91 -1.70 0.02 13.99
CA VAL A 91 -2.13 -0.32 15.35
C VAL A 91 -2.41 -1.83 15.47
N TRP A 92 -3.13 -2.40 14.51
CA TRP A 92 -3.42 -3.82 14.51
C TRP A 92 -2.14 -4.66 14.34
N GLY A 93 -1.28 -4.31 13.40
CA GLY A 93 -0.03 -5.01 13.13
C GLY A 93 0.94 -5.01 14.31
N VAL A 94 1.07 -3.86 14.99
CA VAL A 94 1.90 -3.73 16.21
C VAL A 94 1.34 -4.58 17.36
N ARG A 95 0.01 -4.69 17.47
CA ARG A 95 -0.65 -5.46 18.54
C ARG A 95 -0.68 -6.96 18.27
N SER A 96 -1.01 -7.37 17.06
CA SER A 96 -1.13 -8.77 16.67
C SER A 96 0.21 -9.45 16.43
N GLY A 97 1.17 -8.74 15.87
CA GLY A 97 2.44 -9.28 15.38
C GLY A 97 2.29 -10.17 14.14
N GLN A 98 1.09 -10.22 13.55
CA GLN A 98 0.79 -11.07 12.38
C GLN A 98 1.06 -10.35 11.05
N ALA A 99 1.35 -11.11 10.01
CA ALA A 99 1.51 -10.65 8.63
C ALA A 99 2.35 -9.35 8.47
N PRO A 100 3.52 -9.20 9.13
CA PRO A 100 4.23 -7.92 9.20
C PRO A 100 4.66 -7.39 7.83
N LEU A 101 4.97 -8.26 6.86
CA LEU A 101 5.30 -7.86 5.49
C LEU A 101 4.09 -7.24 4.79
N ALA A 102 2.94 -7.91 4.84
CA ALA A 102 1.71 -7.43 4.20
C ALA A 102 1.26 -6.09 4.79
N LEU A 103 1.29 -5.98 6.12
CA LEU A 103 0.95 -4.74 6.82
C LEU A 103 1.96 -3.62 6.55
N GLY A 104 3.24 -3.95 6.43
CA GLY A 104 4.29 -3.01 6.04
C GLY A 104 4.08 -2.45 4.63
N LEU A 105 3.67 -3.28 3.66
CA LEU A 105 3.33 -2.85 2.31
C LEU A 105 2.13 -1.89 2.31
N VAL A 106 1.04 -2.25 3.01
CA VAL A 106 -0.16 -1.40 3.11
C VAL A 106 0.17 -0.08 3.80
N ALA A 107 0.87 -0.12 4.94
CA ALA A 107 1.25 1.08 5.67
C ALA A 107 2.19 1.98 4.85
N GLY A 108 3.22 1.39 4.22
CA GLY A 108 4.19 2.11 3.40
C GLY A 108 3.55 2.74 2.16
N GLY A 109 2.69 2.01 1.45
CA GLY A 109 1.97 2.54 0.30
C GLY A 109 1.02 3.68 0.70
N GLY A 110 0.23 3.49 1.76
CA GLY A 110 -0.61 4.58 2.27
C GLY A 110 0.18 5.81 2.69
N LEU A 111 1.30 5.63 3.41
CA LEU A 111 2.19 6.73 3.80
C LEU A 111 2.81 7.43 2.59
N GLY A 112 3.23 6.69 1.55
CA GLY A 112 3.75 7.27 0.31
C GLY A 112 2.77 8.23 -0.35
N ASN A 113 1.51 7.82 -0.48
CA ASN A 113 0.45 8.67 -1.02
C ASN A 113 0.08 9.84 -0.08
N LEU A 114 0.14 9.65 1.26
CA LEU A 114 -0.05 10.73 2.23
C LEU A 114 1.06 11.79 2.14
N ILE A 115 2.32 11.38 1.96
CA ILE A 115 3.45 12.30 1.77
C ILE A 115 3.20 13.19 0.56
N ASP A 116 2.77 12.65 -0.57
CA ASP A 116 2.43 13.44 -1.75
C ASP A 116 1.35 14.50 -1.45
N ARG A 117 0.31 14.12 -0.71
CA ARG A 117 -0.78 15.04 -0.36
C ARG A 117 -0.37 16.17 0.57
N VAL A 118 0.63 15.93 1.42
CA VAL A 118 1.16 16.95 2.33
C VAL A 118 2.18 17.86 1.63
N THR A 119 3.06 17.28 0.80
CA THR A 119 4.27 17.96 0.31
C THR A 119 4.16 18.52 -1.10
N ARG A 120 3.30 17.93 -1.97
CA ARG A 120 3.16 18.39 -3.36
C ARG A 120 2.11 19.49 -3.50
N ALA A 121 2.21 20.25 -4.58
CA ALA A 121 1.28 21.33 -4.89
C ALA A 121 -0.17 20.84 -5.02
N PRO A 122 -1.17 21.61 -4.53
CA PRO A 122 -1.04 22.95 -3.94
C PRO A 122 -0.58 22.96 -2.48
N GLY A 123 -0.33 21.80 -1.84
CA GLY A 123 0.04 21.66 -0.42
C GLY A 123 -1.17 21.66 0.53
N GLY A 124 -0.90 21.70 1.86
CA GLY A 124 -1.97 21.83 2.85
C GLY A 124 -2.97 20.66 2.88
N LEU A 125 -2.52 19.41 2.72
CA LEU A 125 -3.32 18.19 2.64
C LEU A 125 -4.10 18.04 1.31
N GLN A 126 -3.96 18.99 0.38
CA GLN A 126 -4.63 18.98 -0.93
C GLN A 126 -3.64 18.68 -2.08
N GLY A 127 -2.43 18.26 -1.74
CA GLY A 127 -1.41 17.87 -2.72
C GLY A 127 -1.91 16.75 -3.64
N ARG A 128 -1.45 16.79 -4.87
CA ARG A 128 -1.80 15.80 -5.89
C ARG A 128 -0.82 14.64 -5.84
N VAL A 129 -1.35 13.42 -5.80
CA VAL A 129 -0.54 12.21 -5.89
C VAL A 129 0.04 12.09 -7.30
N VAL A 130 1.30 11.69 -7.40
CA VAL A 130 1.96 11.41 -8.68
C VAL A 130 1.70 9.97 -9.06
N ASP A 131 0.94 9.78 -10.16
CA ASP A 131 0.66 8.51 -10.79
C ASP A 131 1.37 8.45 -12.15
N PHE A 132 1.89 7.30 -12.53
CA PHE A 132 2.70 7.20 -13.76
C PHE A 132 2.65 5.84 -14.47
N ILE A 133 2.01 4.82 -13.90
CA ILE A 133 1.80 3.52 -14.53
C ILE A 133 0.41 3.54 -15.16
N HIS A 134 0.34 3.56 -16.48
CA HIS A 134 -0.90 3.68 -17.22
C HIS A 134 -1.19 2.42 -18.02
N PHE A 135 -2.30 1.77 -17.72
CA PHE A 135 -2.93 0.77 -18.57
C PHE A 135 -4.14 1.40 -19.23
N HIS A 136 -4.26 1.32 -20.55
CA HIS A 136 -5.32 2.02 -21.32
C HIS A 136 -6.76 1.63 -20.92
N PHE A 137 -6.95 0.58 -20.14
CA PHE A 137 -8.24 0.12 -19.60
C PHE A 137 -8.40 0.34 -18.10
N TRP A 138 -7.40 0.97 -17.43
CA TRP A 138 -7.37 1.15 -15.98
C TRP A 138 -6.87 2.57 -15.62
N PRO A 139 -7.35 3.17 -14.52
CA PRO A 139 -6.80 4.45 -14.06
C PRO A 139 -5.30 4.37 -13.83
N THR A 140 -4.59 5.46 -14.15
CA THR A 140 -3.16 5.59 -13.86
C THR A 140 -2.91 5.46 -12.36
N PHE A 141 -1.85 4.74 -11.97
CA PHE A 141 -1.49 4.45 -10.59
C PHE A 141 0.02 4.51 -10.38
N ASN A 142 0.49 4.26 -9.16
CA ASN A 142 1.88 4.32 -8.76
C ASN A 142 2.33 3.07 -7.96
N LEU A 143 3.59 3.05 -7.48
CA LEU A 143 4.10 1.92 -6.72
C LEU A 143 3.49 1.81 -5.31
N ALA A 144 3.05 2.92 -4.70
CA ALA A 144 2.33 2.88 -3.43
C ALA A 144 0.99 2.14 -3.57
N ASP A 145 0.23 2.40 -4.64
CA ASP A 145 -1.03 1.71 -4.92
C ASP A 145 -0.80 0.21 -5.17
N SER A 146 0.26 -0.13 -5.92
CA SER A 146 0.68 -1.52 -6.14
C SER A 146 1.01 -2.22 -4.82
N ALA A 147 1.74 -1.55 -3.93
CA ALA A 147 2.10 -2.10 -2.62
C ALA A 147 0.85 -2.33 -1.74
N ILE A 148 -0.12 -1.40 -1.76
CA ILE A 148 -1.39 -1.58 -1.04
C ILE A 148 -2.13 -2.81 -1.56
N VAL A 149 -2.29 -2.94 -2.88
CA VAL A 149 -3.01 -4.07 -3.50
C VAL A 149 -2.33 -5.40 -3.19
N ILE A 150 -1.00 -5.47 -3.33
CA ILE A 150 -0.21 -6.67 -3.00
C ILE A 150 -0.34 -7.00 -1.51
N GLY A 151 -0.19 -6.00 -0.63
CA GLY A 151 -0.30 -6.17 0.81
C GLY A 151 -1.67 -6.69 1.23
N VAL A 152 -2.76 -6.12 0.69
CA VAL A 152 -4.13 -6.59 0.94
C VAL A 152 -4.31 -8.01 0.42
N GLY A 153 -3.82 -8.32 -0.78
CA GLY A 153 -3.85 -9.68 -1.33
C GLY A 153 -3.16 -10.70 -0.43
N LEU A 154 -1.98 -10.37 0.10
CA LEU A 154 -1.24 -11.21 1.05
C LEU A 154 -2.01 -11.40 2.37
N LEU A 155 -2.69 -10.37 2.89
CA LEU A 155 -3.54 -10.49 4.08
C LEU A 155 -4.70 -11.45 3.84
N VAL A 156 -5.42 -11.30 2.73
CA VAL A 156 -6.53 -12.19 2.36
C VAL A 156 -6.04 -13.63 2.22
N LEU A 157 -4.92 -13.86 1.54
CA LEU A 157 -4.34 -15.19 1.39
C LEU A 157 -3.92 -15.80 2.73
N SER A 158 -3.39 -14.99 3.66
CA SER A 158 -3.02 -15.47 5.00
C SER A 158 -4.24 -15.92 5.79
N GLU A 159 -5.34 -15.17 5.73
CA GLU A 159 -6.60 -15.52 6.40
C GLU A 159 -7.24 -16.79 5.82
N LEU A 160 -7.21 -16.96 4.51
CA LEU A 160 -7.75 -18.16 3.86
C LEU A 160 -6.98 -19.43 4.25
N ARG A 161 -5.67 -19.33 4.47
CA ARG A 161 -4.83 -20.46 4.88
C ARG A 161 -5.01 -20.83 6.36
N LEU A 162 -5.46 -19.90 7.20
CA LEU A 162 -5.66 -20.13 8.64
C LEU A 162 -7.04 -20.66 8.99
N ARG A 163 -7.99 -20.70 8.04
CA ARG A 163 -9.33 -21.29 8.28
C ARG A 163 -9.23 -22.82 8.33
N PRO A 164 -9.62 -23.46 9.46
CA PRO A 164 -9.76 -24.91 9.50
C PRO A 164 -10.80 -25.37 8.45
N PRO A 165 -10.64 -26.57 7.87
CA PRO A 165 -11.67 -27.14 7.02
C PRO A 165 -13.00 -27.20 7.79
N ALA A 166 -14.10 -26.86 7.12
CA ALA A 166 -15.43 -26.96 7.70
C ALA A 166 -15.65 -28.40 8.21
N PRO A 167 -16.26 -28.60 9.42
CA PRO A 167 -16.60 -29.94 9.85
C PRO A 167 -17.52 -30.58 8.83
N GLU A 168 -17.13 -31.80 8.38
CA GLU A 168 -17.96 -32.58 7.46
C GLU A 168 -19.31 -32.80 8.14
N ALA A 169 -20.38 -32.35 7.46
CA ALA A 169 -21.74 -32.58 7.92
C ALA A 169 -22.03 -34.09 7.88
N SER A 170 -22.05 -34.72 9.06
CA SER A 170 -22.44 -36.10 9.30
C SER A 170 -23.94 -36.22 9.37
#